data_ca9d8443f7ceba32791efa7c6cf469a5
#
_entry.id   ca9d8443f7ceba32791efa7c6cf469a5
#
_cell.length_a   1.000
_cell.length_b   1.000
_cell.length_c   1.000
_cell.angle_alpha   90.00
_cell.angle_beta   90.00
_cell.angle_gamma   90.00
#
_symmetry.space_group_name_H-M   'P 1'
#
loop_
_entity.id
_entity.type
_entity.pdbx_description
1 polymer ?
#
loop_
_entity_poly.entity_id
_entity_poly.type
_entity_poly.pdbx_seq_one_letter_code
_entity_poly.pdbx_strand_id
1 'polypeptide(L)'
;TIICRNGKICEISEKNTNAAEAIDAEQDYIIPGLVELHTDNLERHMEPRPRINWPLENAIIAHDSELASVGITTVFDALRTGTVPSGKDNYLQYAKQVAESIEALVTRDDLKISHLIHLRAEVCSETLIEELETFKDMSLVRLISIMDHTPGQRQFRNLEKFKSYIIGKNKLNEEQYNFHFEKLLEVKEKYGRVNLEAAIASANLFGALKASHDDTTVEHVRNSKNLGISLAEFPTTKEAAVECKNFGILTILGAPNLMRGLSHSGNVSAIELAEMDLIDIISSDYIPSALFLSAFKLGSIWDNLAAGIKTVTLNPAKALGLLDRGALKEKLRADFCRIATHKNILKVRETYVKGQRVA
;
A
#
# COMPACT_ATOMS: atom_id res chain seq x y z
N THR A 1 -29.85 -6.42 8.84
CA THR A 1 -29.62 -7.56 7.95
C THR A 1 -28.95 -7.10 6.68
N ILE A 2 -27.97 -7.85 6.17
CA ILE A 2 -27.35 -7.68 4.85
C ILE A 2 -27.65 -8.94 4.05
N ILE A 3 -28.26 -8.80 2.88
CA ILE A 3 -28.58 -9.92 1.98
C ILE A 3 -27.65 -9.86 0.78
N CYS A 4 -26.92 -10.97 0.54
CA CYS A 4 -25.98 -11.11 -0.56
C CYS A 4 -26.46 -12.17 -1.54
N ARG A 5 -26.38 -11.89 -2.86
CA ARG A 5 -26.66 -12.84 -3.95
C ARG A 5 -25.74 -12.57 -5.12
N ASN A 6 -25.25 -13.62 -5.75
CA ASN A 6 -24.39 -13.53 -6.95
C ASN A 6 -23.20 -12.56 -6.76
N GLY A 7 -22.55 -12.63 -5.59
CA GLY A 7 -21.38 -11.82 -5.27
C GLY A 7 -21.65 -10.34 -4.94
N LYS A 8 -22.90 -9.93 -4.81
CA LYS A 8 -23.30 -8.53 -4.58
C LYS A 8 -24.22 -8.41 -3.37
N ILE A 9 -24.20 -7.24 -2.75
CA ILE A 9 -25.16 -6.83 -1.74
C ILE A 9 -26.48 -6.49 -2.46
N CYS A 10 -27.54 -7.22 -2.14
CA CYS A 10 -28.86 -7.02 -2.72
C CYS A 10 -29.75 -6.11 -1.89
N GLU A 11 -29.63 -6.20 -0.56
CA GLU A 11 -30.47 -5.45 0.37
C GLU A 11 -29.70 -5.20 1.66
N ILE A 12 -29.89 -4.02 2.22
CA ILE A 12 -29.47 -3.66 3.58
C ILE A 12 -30.71 -3.17 4.33
N SER A 13 -31.05 -3.84 5.43
CA SER A 13 -32.24 -3.55 6.22
C SER A 13 -31.89 -3.47 7.70
N GLU A 14 -32.53 -2.54 8.42
CA GLU A 14 -32.46 -2.43 9.89
C GLU A 14 -33.26 -3.56 10.58
N LYS A 15 -34.10 -4.28 9.83
CA LYS A 15 -34.91 -5.36 10.36
C LYS A 15 -34.08 -6.63 10.57
N ASN A 16 -34.30 -7.30 11.68
CA ASN A 16 -33.78 -8.63 11.89
C ASN A 16 -34.49 -9.64 10.98
N THR A 17 -33.83 -10.74 10.69
CA THR A 17 -34.38 -11.85 9.93
C THR A 17 -34.30 -13.13 10.77
N ASN A 18 -35.30 -14.00 10.61
CA ASN A 18 -35.32 -15.35 11.18
C ASN A 18 -35.05 -16.40 10.12
N ALA A 19 -34.47 -16.04 8.98
CA ALA A 19 -34.11 -16.99 7.94
C ALA A 19 -33.11 -18.04 8.50
N ALA A 20 -33.34 -19.30 8.20
CA ALA A 20 -32.53 -20.41 8.75
C ALA A 20 -31.04 -20.31 8.35
N GLU A 21 -30.75 -19.65 7.25
CA GLU A 21 -29.39 -19.47 6.72
C GLU A 21 -28.73 -18.17 7.21
N ALA A 22 -29.44 -17.36 8.02
CA ALA A 22 -28.86 -16.10 8.52
C ALA A 22 -27.80 -16.38 9.59
N ILE A 23 -26.67 -15.67 9.44
CA ILE A 23 -25.60 -15.68 10.43
C ILE A 23 -25.84 -14.54 11.41
N ASP A 24 -25.91 -14.84 12.70
CA ASP A 24 -25.99 -13.84 13.75
C ASP A 24 -24.61 -13.17 13.91
N ALA A 25 -24.57 -11.87 13.70
CA ALA A 25 -23.34 -11.09 13.88
C ALA A 25 -23.01 -10.81 15.35
N GLU A 26 -23.84 -11.23 16.32
CA GLU A 26 -23.58 -11.09 17.77
C GLU A 26 -23.20 -9.65 18.19
N GLN A 27 -23.78 -8.65 17.56
CA GLN A 27 -23.48 -7.23 17.73
C GLN A 27 -22.04 -6.79 17.34
N ASP A 28 -21.31 -7.64 16.62
CA ASP A 28 -20.03 -7.26 16.03
C ASP A 28 -20.21 -6.16 14.97
N TYR A 29 -19.17 -5.40 14.71
CA TYR A 29 -19.17 -4.46 13.58
C TYR A 29 -19.11 -5.21 12.25
N ILE A 30 -19.97 -4.85 11.32
CA ILE A 30 -19.84 -5.24 9.91
C ILE A 30 -19.36 -4.01 9.15
N ILE A 31 -18.16 -4.09 8.59
CA ILE A 31 -17.52 -3.01 7.84
C ILE A 31 -17.25 -3.46 6.40
N PRO A 32 -17.12 -2.53 5.42
CA PRO A 32 -16.67 -2.90 4.09
C PRO A 32 -15.32 -3.61 4.14
N GLY A 33 -15.07 -4.49 3.20
CA GLY A 33 -13.76 -5.12 3.03
C GLY A 33 -12.67 -4.07 2.80
N LEU A 34 -11.50 -4.29 3.41
CA LEU A 34 -10.39 -3.35 3.36
C LEU A 34 -9.72 -3.38 1.98
N VAL A 35 -9.26 -2.21 1.55
CA VAL A 35 -8.52 -1.99 0.31
C VAL A 35 -7.13 -1.47 0.64
N GLU A 36 -6.12 -2.28 0.41
CA GLU A 36 -4.71 -2.00 0.69
C GLU A 36 -3.99 -1.53 -0.56
N LEU A 37 -3.35 -0.35 -0.50
CA LEU A 37 -2.67 0.23 -1.66
C LEU A 37 -1.15 0.07 -1.66
N HIS A 38 -0.54 -0.20 -0.50
CA HIS A 38 0.91 -0.29 -0.37
C HIS A 38 1.30 -1.24 0.76
N THR A 39 1.68 -2.45 0.42
CA THR A 39 2.20 -3.40 1.41
C THR A 39 3.45 -4.12 0.91
N ASP A 40 4.48 -4.16 1.74
CA ASP A 40 5.72 -4.93 1.52
C ASP A 40 5.61 -6.36 2.10
N ASN A 41 4.41 -6.76 2.54
CA ASN A 41 4.21 -8.02 3.26
C ASN A 41 4.60 -9.27 2.46
N LEU A 42 4.47 -9.23 1.12
CA LEU A 42 4.82 -10.37 0.26
C LEU A 42 6.31 -10.71 0.35
N GLU A 43 7.19 -9.70 0.49
CA GLU A 43 8.65 -9.92 0.53
C GLU A 43 9.05 -10.91 1.64
N ARG A 44 8.43 -10.82 2.83
CA ARG A 44 8.73 -11.74 3.94
C ARG A 44 8.23 -13.17 3.73
N HIS A 45 7.24 -13.39 2.85
CA HIS A 45 6.79 -14.71 2.46
C HIS A 45 7.70 -15.31 1.40
N MET A 46 8.29 -14.48 0.52
CA MET A 46 9.25 -14.91 -0.48
C MET A 46 10.61 -15.22 0.13
N GLU A 47 11.07 -14.42 1.08
CA GLU A 47 12.34 -14.62 1.80
C GLU A 47 12.07 -14.71 3.32
N PRO A 48 11.52 -15.83 3.83
CA PRO A 48 11.15 -15.98 5.24
C PRO A 48 12.37 -15.96 6.19
N ARG A 49 13.56 -16.19 5.66
CA ARG A 49 14.85 -16.01 6.32
C ARG A 49 15.88 -15.49 5.32
N PRO A 50 16.90 -14.73 5.75
CA PRO A 50 17.93 -14.22 4.87
C PRO A 50 18.53 -15.31 3.97
N ARG A 51 18.48 -15.11 2.64
CA ARG A 51 18.97 -16.02 1.60
C ARG A 51 18.19 -17.33 1.46
N ILE A 52 17.02 -17.46 2.05
CA ILE A 52 16.14 -18.60 1.87
C ILE A 52 14.94 -18.18 1.03
N ASN A 53 14.97 -18.51 -0.25
CA ASN A 53 13.86 -18.26 -1.16
C ASN A 53 12.81 -19.38 -1.01
N TRP A 54 11.55 -18.98 -0.83
CA TRP A 54 10.42 -19.90 -0.80
C TRP A 54 9.79 -20.02 -2.19
N PRO A 55 9.15 -21.16 -2.53
CA PRO A 55 8.46 -21.29 -3.81
C PRO A 55 7.43 -20.17 -3.99
N LEU A 56 7.52 -19.43 -5.10
CA LEU A 56 6.87 -18.13 -5.27
C LEU A 56 5.33 -18.21 -5.19
N GLU A 57 4.69 -19.14 -5.91
CA GLU A 57 3.23 -19.30 -5.84
C GLU A 57 2.77 -19.63 -4.41
N ASN A 58 3.52 -20.47 -3.67
CA ASN A 58 3.21 -20.77 -2.28
C ASN A 58 3.37 -19.55 -1.36
N ALA A 59 4.36 -18.69 -1.63
CA ALA A 59 4.53 -17.43 -0.92
C ALA A 59 3.34 -16.48 -1.15
N ILE A 60 2.89 -16.35 -2.39
CA ILE A 60 1.74 -15.53 -2.77
C ILE A 60 0.45 -16.06 -2.11
N ILE A 61 0.19 -17.37 -2.14
CA ILE A 61 -0.99 -17.98 -1.50
C ILE A 61 -0.96 -17.79 0.02
N ALA A 62 0.21 -17.86 0.65
CA ALA A 62 0.34 -17.62 2.09
C ALA A 62 0.10 -16.14 2.43
N HIS A 63 0.62 -15.23 1.62
CA HIS A 63 0.38 -13.79 1.71
C HIS A 63 -1.11 -13.46 1.56
N ASP A 64 -1.78 -13.95 0.50
CA ASP A 64 -3.21 -13.83 0.26
C ASP A 64 -4.05 -14.28 1.48
N SER A 65 -3.70 -15.44 2.04
CA SER A 65 -4.40 -15.99 3.21
C SER A 65 -4.19 -15.13 4.46
N GLU A 66 -3.01 -14.58 4.69
CA GLU A 66 -2.75 -13.65 5.78
C GLU A 66 -3.56 -12.36 5.61
N LEU A 67 -3.56 -11.76 4.42
CA LEU A 67 -4.32 -10.56 4.13
C LEU A 67 -5.82 -10.76 4.35
N ALA A 68 -6.36 -11.87 3.85
CA ALA A 68 -7.75 -12.24 4.08
C ALA A 68 -8.07 -12.34 5.58
N SER A 69 -7.17 -12.92 6.38
CA SER A 69 -7.38 -13.11 7.82
C SER A 69 -7.48 -11.81 8.63
N VAL A 70 -6.97 -10.72 8.09
CA VAL A 70 -7.00 -9.38 8.72
C VAL A 70 -8.00 -8.42 8.05
N GLY A 71 -8.91 -8.95 7.21
CA GLY A 71 -10.01 -8.18 6.64
C GLY A 71 -9.72 -7.49 5.32
N ILE A 72 -8.52 -7.66 4.75
CA ILE A 72 -8.20 -7.13 3.44
C ILE A 72 -8.89 -7.99 2.37
N THR A 73 -9.64 -7.36 1.47
CA THR A 73 -10.37 -8.01 0.38
C THR A 73 -9.87 -7.59 -0.99
N THR A 74 -9.05 -6.55 -1.04
CA THR A 74 -8.37 -6.08 -2.23
C THR A 74 -6.99 -5.56 -1.83
N VAL A 75 -5.96 -6.02 -2.52
CA VAL A 75 -4.57 -5.58 -2.32
C VAL A 75 -3.96 -5.10 -3.62
N PHE A 76 -3.12 -4.08 -3.51
CA PHE A 76 -2.17 -3.67 -4.51
C PHE A 76 -0.79 -4.13 -4.04
N ASP A 77 -0.31 -5.24 -4.58
CA ASP A 77 0.99 -5.80 -4.24
C ASP A 77 2.09 -4.83 -4.69
N ALA A 78 2.84 -4.30 -3.72
CA ALA A 78 3.85 -3.30 -3.96
C ALA A 78 5.16 -3.97 -4.41
N LEU A 79 5.45 -3.89 -5.71
CA LEU A 79 6.61 -4.52 -6.33
C LEU A 79 7.63 -3.46 -6.76
N ARG A 80 8.86 -3.58 -6.29
CA ARG A 80 9.92 -2.63 -6.63
C ARG A 80 10.46 -2.91 -8.03
N THR A 81 10.50 -1.85 -8.84
CA THR A 81 11.18 -1.79 -10.14
C THR A 81 12.30 -0.76 -10.09
N GLY A 82 13.37 -1.04 -10.81
CA GLY A 82 14.59 -0.26 -10.76
C GLY A 82 15.58 -0.81 -9.72
N THR A 83 16.65 -1.43 -10.20
CA THR A 83 17.72 -1.95 -9.34
C THR A 83 18.52 -0.80 -8.75
N VAL A 84 18.58 -0.72 -7.43
CA VAL A 84 19.44 0.23 -6.73
C VAL A 84 20.80 -0.43 -6.51
N PRO A 85 21.93 0.24 -6.85
CA PRO A 85 23.25 -0.28 -6.53
C PRO A 85 23.34 -0.54 -5.01
N SER A 86 23.32 -1.80 -4.61
CA SER A 86 23.57 -2.20 -3.23
C SER A 86 24.95 -2.86 -3.18
N GLY A 87 25.71 -2.61 -2.12
CA GLY A 87 27.01 -3.25 -1.92
C GLY A 87 26.95 -4.79 -1.76
N LYS A 88 25.83 -5.41 -2.08
CA LYS A 88 25.60 -6.85 -2.17
C LYS A 88 25.12 -7.19 -3.58
N ASP A 89 25.77 -8.14 -4.20
CA ASP A 89 25.66 -8.54 -5.61
C ASP A 89 24.30 -9.04 -6.11
N ASN A 90 23.20 -8.94 -5.37
CA ASN A 90 21.94 -9.56 -5.75
C ASN A 90 20.71 -8.78 -5.31
N TYR A 91 20.51 -7.60 -5.89
CA TYR A 91 19.15 -7.09 -6.03
C TYR A 91 18.57 -7.69 -7.32
N LEU A 92 18.04 -8.90 -7.22
CA LEU A 92 17.40 -9.56 -8.36
C LEU A 92 16.17 -8.75 -8.78
N GLN A 93 16.00 -8.60 -10.09
CA GLN A 93 14.79 -8.09 -10.72
C GLN A 93 13.67 -9.11 -10.51
N TYR A 94 13.00 -9.07 -9.35
CA TYR A 94 11.98 -10.06 -8.99
C TYR A 94 10.58 -9.65 -9.42
N ALA A 95 10.34 -8.35 -9.63
CA ALA A 95 9.01 -7.78 -9.77
C ALA A 95 8.23 -8.40 -10.95
N LYS A 96 8.87 -8.62 -12.09
CA LYS A 96 8.22 -9.23 -13.26
C LYS A 96 7.76 -10.66 -13.00
N GLN A 97 8.64 -11.49 -12.42
CA GLN A 97 8.31 -12.88 -12.10
C GLN A 97 7.17 -12.99 -11.08
N VAL A 98 7.18 -12.11 -10.06
CA VAL A 98 6.11 -12.05 -9.06
C VAL A 98 4.79 -11.63 -9.70
N ALA A 99 4.81 -10.60 -10.53
CA ALA A 99 3.61 -10.12 -11.22
C ALA A 99 2.99 -11.19 -12.15
N GLU A 100 3.82 -11.92 -12.90
CA GLU A 100 3.37 -13.04 -13.74
C GLU A 100 2.75 -14.18 -12.91
N SER A 101 3.36 -14.49 -11.75
CA SER A 101 2.81 -15.51 -10.85
C SER A 101 1.49 -15.07 -10.23
N ILE A 102 1.34 -13.80 -9.83
CA ILE A 102 0.07 -13.23 -9.36
C ILE A 102 -0.99 -13.32 -10.47
N GLU A 103 -0.66 -12.90 -11.71
CA GLU A 103 -1.60 -12.95 -12.85
C GLU A 103 -2.05 -14.37 -13.16
N ALA A 104 -1.14 -15.35 -13.10
CA ALA A 104 -1.45 -16.76 -13.28
C ALA A 104 -2.41 -17.28 -12.19
N LEU A 105 -2.15 -16.96 -10.91
CA LEU A 105 -3.00 -17.35 -9.79
C LEU A 105 -4.38 -16.67 -9.86
N VAL A 106 -4.44 -15.40 -10.23
CA VAL A 106 -5.72 -14.67 -10.46
C VAL A 106 -6.51 -15.32 -11.59
N THR A 107 -5.86 -15.68 -12.69
CA THR A 107 -6.51 -16.31 -13.85
C THR A 107 -7.08 -17.70 -13.52
N ARG A 108 -6.42 -18.45 -12.64
CA ARG A 108 -6.87 -19.76 -12.16
C ARG A 108 -7.93 -19.69 -11.05
N ASP A 109 -8.23 -18.49 -10.53
CA ASP A 109 -9.11 -18.26 -9.38
C ASP A 109 -8.60 -18.96 -8.09
N ASP A 110 -7.26 -19.02 -7.91
CA ASP A 110 -6.61 -19.68 -6.80
C ASP A 110 -6.46 -18.78 -5.54
N LEU A 111 -6.78 -17.48 -5.65
CA LEU A 111 -6.63 -16.50 -4.60
C LEU A 111 -7.97 -16.15 -3.94
N LYS A 112 -7.93 -15.90 -2.64
CA LYS A 112 -9.10 -15.58 -1.80
C LYS A 112 -9.59 -14.16 -1.99
N ILE A 113 -8.67 -13.20 -2.26
CA ILE A 113 -8.96 -11.78 -2.38
C ILE A 113 -8.58 -11.26 -3.76
N SER A 114 -8.91 -10.01 -4.06
CA SER A 114 -8.50 -9.39 -5.33
C SER A 114 -7.09 -8.88 -5.24
N HIS A 115 -6.21 -9.31 -6.14
CA HIS A 115 -4.83 -8.82 -6.29
C HIS A 115 -4.71 -7.91 -7.51
N LEU A 116 -4.11 -6.75 -7.31
CA LEU A 116 -3.69 -5.78 -8.32
C LEU A 116 -2.22 -5.45 -8.06
N ILE A 117 -1.56 -4.81 -9.02
CA ILE A 117 -0.13 -4.53 -8.91
C ILE A 117 0.11 -3.04 -8.75
N HIS A 118 0.92 -2.72 -7.77
CA HIS A 118 1.51 -1.42 -7.53
C HIS A 118 3.01 -1.48 -7.84
N LEU A 119 3.46 -0.83 -8.92
CA LEU A 119 4.88 -0.75 -9.23
C LEU A 119 5.52 0.41 -8.48
N ARG A 120 6.57 0.11 -7.70
CA ARG A 120 7.39 1.09 -6.99
C ARG A 120 8.60 1.42 -7.87
N ALA A 121 8.49 2.50 -8.66
CA ALA A 121 9.49 2.88 -9.65
C ALA A 121 10.61 3.71 -9.00
N GLU A 122 11.79 3.11 -8.81
CA GLU A 122 12.96 3.76 -8.25
C GLU A 122 13.73 4.50 -9.33
N VAL A 123 13.70 5.84 -9.29
CA VAL A 123 14.35 6.67 -10.32
C VAL A 123 15.88 6.71 -10.18
N CYS A 124 16.41 6.45 -8.98
CA CYS A 124 17.85 6.31 -8.75
C CYS A 124 18.30 4.89 -9.14
N SER A 125 18.15 4.51 -10.42
CA SER A 125 18.38 3.17 -10.93
C SER A 125 18.99 3.20 -12.34
N GLU A 126 19.79 2.18 -12.65
CA GLU A 126 20.34 1.96 -13.99
C GLU A 126 19.40 1.13 -14.90
N THR A 127 18.40 0.44 -14.33
CA THR A 127 17.60 -0.58 -15.02
C THR A 127 16.10 -0.26 -15.10
N LEU A 128 15.64 0.86 -14.54
CA LEU A 128 14.21 1.14 -14.39
C LEU A 128 13.44 1.08 -15.71
N ILE A 129 13.97 1.67 -16.78
CA ILE A 129 13.29 1.75 -18.08
C ILE A 129 13.07 0.35 -18.64
N GLU A 130 14.12 -0.49 -18.64
CA GLU A 130 14.06 -1.85 -19.15
C GLU A 130 13.07 -2.70 -18.32
N GLU A 131 13.08 -2.54 -17.01
CA GLU A 131 12.15 -3.25 -16.13
C GLU A 131 10.70 -2.82 -16.40
N LEU A 132 10.40 -1.52 -16.51
CA LEU A 132 9.04 -1.02 -16.77
C LEU A 132 8.48 -1.51 -18.11
N GLU A 133 9.31 -1.59 -19.16
CA GLU A 133 8.88 -2.11 -20.46
C GLU A 133 8.32 -3.53 -20.39
N THR A 134 8.79 -4.34 -19.44
CA THR A 134 8.31 -5.72 -19.28
C THR A 134 6.85 -5.81 -18.80
N PHE A 135 6.29 -4.74 -18.25
CA PHE A 135 4.92 -4.69 -17.70
C PHE A 135 3.86 -4.14 -18.66
N LYS A 136 4.24 -3.73 -19.87
CA LYS A 136 3.34 -3.02 -20.81
C LYS A 136 2.02 -3.74 -21.14
N ASP A 137 2.00 -5.07 -21.09
CA ASP A 137 0.85 -5.90 -21.42
C ASP A 137 0.14 -6.45 -20.17
N MET A 138 0.50 -6.00 -18.96
CA MET A 138 -0.07 -6.49 -17.70
C MET A 138 -1.22 -5.62 -17.21
N SER A 139 -2.45 -6.09 -17.39
CA SER A 139 -3.67 -5.36 -17.01
C SER A 139 -3.85 -5.18 -15.48
N LEU A 140 -3.15 -5.97 -14.67
CA LEU A 140 -3.17 -5.88 -13.21
C LEU A 140 -2.39 -4.67 -12.66
N VAL A 141 -1.50 -4.05 -13.45
CA VAL A 141 -0.78 -2.85 -13.02
C VAL A 141 -1.73 -1.65 -13.01
N ARG A 142 -2.04 -1.14 -11.82
CA ARG A 142 -3.03 -0.07 -11.64
C ARG A 142 -2.49 1.14 -10.88
N LEU A 143 -1.32 1.04 -10.27
CA LEU A 143 -0.66 2.10 -9.53
C LEU A 143 0.84 2.08 -9.81
N ILE A 144 1.44 3.25 -10.03
CA ILE A 144 2.89 3.44 -10.10
C ILE A 144 3.27 4.57 -9.17
N SER A 145 4.06 4.27 -8.14
CA SER A 145 4.68 5.28 -7.28
C SER A 145 6.10 5.59 -7.72
N ILE A 146 6.43 6.88 -7.72
CA ILE A 146 7.73 7.38 -8.12
C ILE A 146 8.56 7.57 -6.85
N MET A 147 9.58 6.74 -6.70
CA MET A 147 10.48 6.77 -5.55
C MET A 147 11.83 7.36 -5.95
N ASP A 148 12.43 8.06 -5.00
CA ASP A 148 13.77 8.60 -5.13
C ASP A 148 14.49 8.48 -3.78
N HIS A 149 15.24 7.42 -3.62
CA HIS A 149 16.00 7.13 -2.43
C HIS A 149 17.45 7.67 -2.46
N THR A 150 17.69 8.69 -3.29
CA THR A 150 18.98 9.38 -3.31
C THR A 150 19.28 10.00 -1.93
N PRO A 151 20.50 9.86 -1.38
CA PRO A 151 20.87 10.48 -0.13
C PRO A 151 20.72 12.00 -0.13
N GLY A 152 20.33 12.57 1.01
CA GLY A 152 20.22 14.02 1.22
C GLY A 152 18.85 14.60 0.87
N GLN A 153 17.88 13.77 0.45
CA GLN A 153 16.52 14.22 0.15
C GLN A 153 15.44 13.24 0.63
N ARG A 154 14.17 13.68 0.60
CA ARG A 154 12.99 12.88 0.91
C ARG A 154 13.14 12.12 2.23
N GLN A 155 12.89 10.83 2.29
CA GLN A 155 13.08 9.99 3.48
C GLN A 155 14.49 10.12 4.07
N PHE A 156 15.50 10.23 3.23
CA PHE A 156 16.91 10.24 3.59
C PHE A 156 17.54 11.64 3.65
N ARG A 157 16.74 12.68 3.92
CA ARG A 157 17.22 14.06 4.11
C ARG A 157 18.26 14.21 5.23
N ASN A 158 18.22 13.35 6.25
CA ASN A 158 19.22 13.29 7.30
C ASN A 158 20.27 12.23 6.96
N LEU A 159 21.47 12.68 6.56
CA LEU A 159 22.56 11.82 6.12
C LEU A 159 23.08 10.89 7.22
N GLU A 160 23.06 11.30 8.50
CA GLU A 160 23.48 10.45 9.61
C GLU A 160 22.50 9.28 9.81
N LYS A 161 21.20 9.54 9.71
CA LYS A 161 20.19 8.48 9.76
C LYS A 161 20.30 7.57 8.55
N PHE A 162 20.50 8.12 7.35
CA PHE A 162 20.77 7.33 6.14
C PHE A 162 21.97 6.40 6.33
N LYS A 163 23.09 6.95 6.79
CA LYS A 163 24.32 6.18 7.06
C LYS A 163 24.06 5.03 8.03
N SER A 164 23.44 5.33 9.17
CA SER A 164 23.12 4.32 10.18
C SER A 164 22.19 3.21 9.62
N TYR A 165 21.20 3.60 8.82
CA TYR A 165 20.26 2.67 8.19
C TYR A 165 20.95 1.76 7.17
N ILE A 166 21.73 2.33 6.25
CA ILE A 166 22.41 1.59 5.17
C ILE A 166 23.49 0.64 5.74
N ILE A 167 24.30 1.13 6.68
CA ILE A 167 25.32 0.31 7.35
C ILE A 167 24.65 -0.84 8.10
N GLY A 168 23.59 -0.57 8.85
CA GLY A 168 22.86 -1.60 9.61
C GLY A 168 22.18 -2.64 8.71
N LYS A 169 21.47 -2.19 7.68
CA LYS A 169 20.72 -3.06 6.74
C LYS A 169 21.67 -3.95 5.92
N ASN A 170 22.73 -3.37 5.36
CA ASN A 170 23.61 -4.04 4.40
C ASN A 170 24.89 -4.58 5.06
N LYS A 171 25.10 -4.33 6.36
CA LYS A 171 26.32 -4.72 7.10
C LYS A 171 27.59 -4.22 6.41
N LEU A 172 27.59 -2.97 5.93
CA LEU A 172 28.71 -2.34 5.25
C LEU A 172 29.73 -1.80 6.27
N ASN A 173 31.01 -1.77 5.87
CA ASN A 173 32.02 -0.96 6.52
C ASN A 173 31.98 0.49 5.99
N GLU A 174 32.81 1.38 6.55
CA GLU A 174 32.86 2.81 6.20
C GLU A 174 33.23 3.06 4.74
N GLU A 175 34.21 2.31 4.20
CA GLU A 175 34.67 2.43 2.81
C GLU A 175 33.58 1.97 1.84
N GLN A 176 32.93 0.86 2.11
CA GLN A 176 31.80 0.35 1.32
C GLN A 176 30.62 1.30 1.35
N TYR A 177 30.34 1.93 2.50
CA TYR A 177 29.29 2.95 2.60
C TYR A 177 29.61 4.16 1.71
N ASN A 178 30.84 4.70 1.78
CA ASN A 178 31.24 5.86 0.98
C ASN A 178 31.14 5.56 -0.52
N PHE A 179 31.61 4.39 -0.95
CA PHE A 179 31.48 3.95 -2.34
C PHE A 179 29.99 3.86 -2.76
N HIS A 180 29.16 3.25 -1.93
CA HIS A 180 27.73 3.15 -2.18
C HIS A 180 27.06 4.53 -2.27
N PHE A 181 27.39 5.44 -1.38
CA PHE A 181 26.88 6.80 -1.37
C PHE A 181 27.23 7.57 -2.64
N GLU A 182 28.51 7.57 -3.05
CA GLU A 182 28.98 8.21 -4.28
C GLU A 182 28.30 7.61 -5.52
N LYS A 183 28.18 6.29 -5.57
CA LYS A 183 27.50 5.60 -6.67
C LYS A 183 26.03 5.99 -6.80
N LEU A 184 25.30 6.15 -5.69
CA LEU A 184 23.90 6.61 -5.74
C LEU A 184 23.80 8.02 -6.32
N LEU A 185 24.69 8.93 -5.96
CA LEU A 185 24.71 10.30 -6.50
C LEU A 185 25.00 10.29 -8.00
N GLU A 186 25.99 9.50 -8.46
CA GLU A 186 26.32 9.33 -9.88
C GLU A 186 25.13 8.80 -10.69
N VAL A 187 24.48 7.73 -10.18
CA VAL A 187 23.30 7.14 -10.83
C VAL A 187 22.15 8.14 -10.91
N LYS A 188 21.91 8.89 -9.84
CA LYS A 188 20.88 9.92 -9.81
C LYS A 188 21.13 11.01 -10.84
N GLU A 189 22.36 11.52 -10.94
CA GLU A 189 22.74 12.55 -11.90
C GLU A 189 22.53 12.07 -13.34
N LYS A 190 22.96 10.83 -13.62
CA LYS A 190 22.91 10.26 -14.96
C LYS A 190 21.51 9.83 -15.41
N TYR A 191 20.77 9.18 -14.52
CA TYR A 191 19.52 8.50 -14.89
C TYR A 191 18.26 9.14 -14.27
N GLY A 192 18.37 9.87 -13.19
CA GLY A 192 17.21 10.29 -12.38
C GLY A 192 16.13 11.01 -13.18
N ARG A 193 16.50 11.94 -14.09
CA ARG A 193 15.53 12.67 -14.90
C ARG A 193 14.89 11.79 -15.96
N VAL A 194 15.66 11.04 -16.72
CA VAL A 194 15.14 10.19 -17.79
C VAL A 194 14.27 9.06 -17.23
N ASN A 195 14.62 8.51 -16.06
CA ASN A 195 13.83 7.52 -15.36
C ASN A 195 12.49 8.09 -14.86
N LEU A 196 12.49 9.31 -14.32
CA LEU A 196 11.25 10.00 -13.95
C LEU A 196 10.31 10.17 -15.15
N GLU A 197 10.83 10.68 -16.27
CA GLU A 197 10.06 10.85 -17.49
C GLU A 197 9.50 9.50 -18.00
N ALA A 198 10.31 8.45 -17.98
CA ALA A 198 9.91 7.10 -18.36
C ALA A 198 8.85 6.51 -17.43
N ALA A 199 8.98 6.68 -16.12
CA ALA A 199 7.98 6.19 -15.15
C ALA A 199 6.62 6.88 -15.35
N ILE A 200 6.60 8.18 -15.59
CA ILE A 200 5.37 8.93 -15.93
C ILE A 200 4.76 8.46 -17.26
N ALA A 201 5.59 8.25 -18.28
CA ALA A 201 5.14 7.74 -19.57
C ALA A 201 4.56 6.33 -19.46
N SER A 202 5.22 5.44 -18.72
CA SER A 202 4.74 4.07 -18.45
C SER A 202 3.43 4.07 -17.69
N ALA A 203 3.27 4.91 -16.66
CA ALA A 203 2.01 5.04 -15.94
C ALA A 203 0.86 5.45 -16.86
N ASN A 204 1.08 6.41 -17.75
CA ASN A 204 0.08 6.82 -18.74
C ASN A 204 -0.23 5.70 -19.75
N LEU A 205 0.79 4.99 -20.22
CA LEU A 205 0.64 3.88 -21.18
C LEU A 205 -0.18 2.71 -20.56
N PHE A 206 0.09 2.38 -19.29
CA PHE A 206 -0.60 1.28 -18.59
C PHE A 206 -2.00 1.69 -18.10
N GLY A 207 -2.37 2.97 -18.17
CA GLY A 207 -3.59 3.48 -17.55
C GLY A 207 -3.54 3.40 -16.02
N ALA A 208 -2.34 3.36 -15.45
CA ALA A 208 -2.10 3.30 -14.02
C ALA A 208 -2.15 4.69 -13.38
N LEU A 209 -2.65 4.75 -12.14
CA LEU A 209 -2.60 5.98 -11.36
C LEU A 209 -1.14 6.27 -10.96
N LYS A 210 -0.82 7.55 -10.78
CA LYS A 210 0.52 7.99 -10.37
C LYS A 210 0.51 8.43 -8.93
N ALA A 211 1.49 7.95 -8.15
CA ALA A 211 1.77 8.40 -6.80
C ALA A 211 3.18 8.97 -6.68
N SER A 212 3.37 9.93 -5.79
CA SER A 212 4.69 10.33 -5.29
C SER A 212 5.01 9.55 -4.01
N HIS A 213 6.28 9.53 -3.64
CA HIS A 213 6.75 8.84 -2.43
C HIS A 213 7.66 9.76 -1.63
N ASP A 214 7.41 9.87 -0.30
CA ASP A 214 8.21 10.63 0.65
C ASP A 214 8.37 12.13 0.30
N ASP A 215 7.35 12.78 -0.24
CA ASP A 215 7.38 14.22 -0.48
C ASP A 215 7.66 14.97 0.83
N THR A 216 8.66 15.87 0.80
CA THR A 216 9.22 16.50 1.99
C THR A 216 9.01 18.02 2.00
N THR A 217 9.01 18.65 0.83
CA THR A 217 8.93 20.09 0.67
C THR A 217 7.73 20.49 -0.17
N VAL A 218 7.31 21.76 -0.03
CA VAL A 218 6.29 22.37 -0.91
C VAL A 218 6.66 22.22 -2.39
N GLU A 219 7.94 22.32 -2.72
CA GLU A 219 8.41 22.16 -4.09
C GLU A 219 8.25 20.73 -4.61
N HIS A 220 8.54 19.71 -3.78
CA HIS A 220 8.28 18.32 -4.15
C HIS A 220 6.80 18.11 -4.51
N VAL A 221 5.89 18.59 -3.67
CA VAL A 221 4.43 18.46 -3.90
C VAL A 221 4.00 19.22 -5.15
N ARG A 222 4.54 20.42 -5.38
CA ARG A 222 4.27 21.20 -6.60
C ARG A 222 4.73 20.46 -7.86
N ASN A 223 5.91 19.87 -7.82
CA ASN A 223 6.44 19.08 -8.92
C ASN A 223 5.57 17.83 -9.16
N SER A 224 5.16 17.15 -8.09
CA SER A 224 4.22 16.02 -8.15
C SER A 224 2.90 16.42 -8.82
N LYS A 225 2.35 17.59 -8.47
CA LYS A 225 1.14 18.13 -9.13
C LYS A 225 1.34 18.37 -10.62
N ASN A 226 2.47 18.99 -11.01
CA ASN A 226 2.79 19.29 -12.42
C ASN A 226 2.95 18.01 -13.26
N LEU A 227 3.37 16.90 -12.65
CA LEU A 227 3.46 15.57 -13.27
C LEU A 227 2.12 14.83 -13.33
N GLY A 228 1.04 15.43 -12.82
CA GLY A 228 -0.29 14.83 -12.77
C GLY A 228 -0.39 13.70 -11.76
N ILE A 229 0.39 13.75 -10.70
CA ILE A 229 0.31 12.84 -9.55
C ILE A 229 -0.91 13.21 -8.73
N SER A 230 -1.68 12.22 -8.29
CA SER A 230 -2.92 12.38 -7.54
C SER A 230 -2.90 11.74 -6.15
N LEU A 231 -1.87 10.95 -5.85
CA LEU A 231 -1.63 10.33 -4.54
C LEU A 231 -0.23 10.69 -4.06
N ALA A 232 -0.08 10.99 -2.77
CA ALA A 232 1.21 11.20 -2.12
C ALA A 232 1.39 10.16 -1.00
N GLU A 233 2.30 9.22 -1.22
CA GLU A 233 2.64 8.21 -0.23
C GLU A 233 3.64 8.77 0.78
N PHE A 234 3.28 8.67 2.04
CA PHE A 234 4.12 8.96 3.20
C PHE A 234 4.78 10.35 3.18
N PRO A 235 4.04 11.46 2.98
CA PRO A 235 4.63 12.79 3.11
C PRO A 235 5.38 12.90 4.44
N THR A 236 6.64 13.34 4.37
CA THR A 236 7.56 13.24 5.52
C THR A 236 7.50 14.43 6.46
N THR A 237 6.82 15.49 6.06
CA THR A 237 6.65 16.74 6.83
C THR A 237 5.21 17.20 6.83
N LYS A 238 4.87 18.02 7.82
CA LYS A 238 3.58 18.70 7.91
C LYS A 238 3.34 19.63 6.71
N GLU A 239 4.38 20.38 6.32
CA GLU A 239 4.30 21.32 5.20
C GLU A 239 3.95 20.59 3.88
N ALA A 240 4.56 19.43 3.63
CA ALA A 240 4.25 18.62 2.46
C ALA A 240 2.80 18.09 2.50
N ALA A 241 2.33 17.61 3.66
CA ALA A 241 0.95 17.12 3.81
C ALA A 241 -0.09 18.25 3.62
N VAL A 242 0.16 19.43 4.18
CA VAL A 242 -0.71 20.61 3.96
C VAL A 242 -0.76 20.98 2.48
N GLU A 243 0.38 20.98 1.79
CA GLU A 243 0.41 21.35 0.39
C GLU A 243 -0.23 20.28 -0.51
N CYS A 244 -0.16 18.99 -0.14
CA CYS A 244 -0.94 17.95 -0.81
C CYS A 244 -2.44 18.28 -0.77
N LYS A 245 -2.98 18.64 0.40
CA LYS A 245 -4.39 19.05 0.55
C LYS A 245 -4.73 20.27 -0.31
N ASN A 246 -3.86 21.30 -0.34
CA ASN A 246 -4.05 22.51 -1.15
C ASN A 246 -4.13 22.20 -2.65
N PHE A 247 -3.35 21.25 -3.15
CA PHE A 247 -3.37 20.84 -4.55
C PHE A 247 -4.37 19.71 -4.88
N GLY A 248 -5.13 19.20 -3.89
CA GLY A 248 -6.06 18.10 -4.07
C GLY A 248 -5.35 16.78 -4.40
N ILE A 249 -4.13 16.59 -3.90
CA ILE A 249 -3.40 15.32 -3.92
C ILE A 249 -3.77 14.57 -2.63
N LEU A 250 -4.31 13.36 -2.75
CA LEU A 250 -4.70 12.57 -1.59
C LEU A 250 -3.46 12.00 -0.89
N THR A 251 -3.43 12.08 0.43
CA THR A 251 -2.33 11.56 1.24
C THR A 251 -2.57 10.10 1.65
N ILE A 252 -1.53 9.29 1.56
CA ILE A 252 -1.49 7.93 2.09
C ILE A 252 -0.48 7.88 3.24
N LEU A 253 -0.92 7.45 4.43
CA LEU A 253 -0.06 7.32 5.61
C LEU A 253 0.09 5.86 6.03
N GLY A 254 1.25 5.52 6.58
CA GLY A 254 1.54 4.18 7.07
C GLY A 254 0.83 3.89 8.42
N ALA A 255 0.07 2.81 8.48
CA ALA A 255 -0.58 2.33 9.69
C ALA A 255 0.41 2.15 10.86
N PRO A 256 1.64 1.65 10.68
CA PRO A 256 2.60 1.54 11.77
C PRO A 256 2.98 2.88 12.42
N ASN A 257 3.08 3.97 11.63
CA ASN A 257 3.32 5.32 12.17
C ASN A 257 2.15 5.76 13.05
N LEU A 258 0.91 5.59 12.58
CA LEU A 258 -0.27 5.94 13.36
C LEU A 258 -0.39 5.11 14.64
N MET A 259 -0.20 3.80 14.55
CA MET A 259 -0.37 2.88 15.70
C MET A 259 0.71 3.11 16.78
N ARG A 260 1.96 3.37 16.39
CA ARG A 260 3.08 3.64 17.30
C ARG A 260 3.09 5.06 17.84
N GLY A 261 2.44 6.00 17.15
CA GLY A 261 2.41 7.42 17.48
C GLY A 261 3.62 8.21 16.97
N LEU A 262 4.57 7.55 16.31
CA LEU A 262 5.77 8.17 15.74
C LEU A 262 6.34 7.38 14.56
N SER A 263 6.98 8.08 13.64
CA SER A 263 7.70 7.47 12.53
C SER A 263 9.02 6.83 12.99
N HIS A 264 9.34 5.66 12.46
CA HIS A 264 10.65 5.01 12.68
C HIS A 264 11.80 5.79 12.01
N SER A 265 11.51 6.54 10.95
CA SER A 265 12.49 7.36 10.21
C SER A 265 12.64 8.78 10.76
N GLY A 266 11.84 9.15 11.77
CA GLY A 266 11.81 10.51 12.33
C GLY A 266 11.09 11.53 11.45
N ASN A 267 10.17 11.07 10.61
CA ASN A 267 9.25 11.89 9.84
C ASN A 267 8.07 12.35 10.71
N VAL A 268 7.18 13.18 10.18
CA VAL A 268 5.99 13.67 10.88
C VAL A 268 5.15 12.54 11.47
N SER A 269 4.58 12.75 12.64
CA SER A 269 3.66 11.81 13.27
C SER A 269 2.35 11.75 12.49
N ALA A 270 1.86 10.54 12.19
CA ALA A 270 0.54 10.38 11.60
C ALA A 270 -0.59 10.81 12.55
N ILE A 271 -0.37 10.83 13.88
CA ILE A 271 -1.34 11.38 14.84
C ILE A 271 -1.47 12.89 14.65
N GLU A 272 -0.34 13.62 14.54
CA GLU A 272 -0.36 15.06 14.26
C GLU A 272 -1.11 15.38 12.96
N LEU A 273 -0.86 14.62 11.90
CA LEU A 273 -1.58 14.80 10.63
C LEU A 273 -3.06 14.43 10.74
N ALA A 274 -3.43 13.44 11.54
CA ALA A 274 -4.83 13.08 11.80
C ALA A 274 -5.57 14.21 12.51
N GLU A 275 -4.98 14.82 13.54
CA GLU A 275 -5.57 15.96 14.27
C GLU A 275 -5.77 17.19 13.39
N MET A 276 -5.03 17.30 12.30
CA MET A 276 -5.15 18.37 11.31
C MET A 276 -6.03 18.03 10.11
N ASP A 277 -6.68 16.86 10.08
CA ASP A 277 -7.47 16.37 8.94
C ASP A 277 -6.65 16.34 7.63
N LEU A 278 -5.44 15.79 7.72
CA LEU A 278 -4.50 15.67 6.61
C LEU A 278 -4.23 14.20 6.20
N ILE A 279 -5.15 13.29 6.56
CA ILE A 279 -5.07 11.87 6.20
C ILE A 279 -6.29 11.49 5.37
N ASP A 280 -6.08 11.11 4.12
CA ASP A 280 -7.14 10.61 3.24
C ASP A 280 -7.21 9.08 3.25
N ILE A 281 -6.05 8.42 3.23
CA ILE A 281 -5.92 6.96 3.09
C ILE A 281 -4.86 6.46 4.07
N ILE A 282 -5.10 5.28 4.64
CA ILE A 282 -4.11 4.52 5.39
C ILE A 282 -3.72 3.28 4.60
N SER A 283 -2.44 2.94 4.65
CA SER A 283 -1.86 1.71 4.10
C SER A 283 -1.13 0.93 5.19
N SER A 284 -1.12 -0.39 5.09
CA SER A 284 -0.55 -1.27 6.13
C SER A 284 0.97 -1.27 6.15
N ASP A 285 1.60 -0.88 5.04
CA ASP A 285 3.05 -0.92 4.89
C ASP A 285 3.56 -2.36 5.13
N TYR A 286 4.29 -2.62 6.21
CA TYR A 286 4.85 -3.95 6.55
C TYR A 286 4.07 -4.71 7.63
N ILE A 287 2.91 -4.20 8.10
CA ILE A 287 2.07 -4.85 9.13
C ILE A 287 0.59 -4.90 8.68
N PRO A 288 0.14 -5.94 7.96
CA PRO A 288 -1.23 -6.03 7.44
C PRO A 288 -2.31 -5.84 8.52
N SER A 289 -2.12 -6.41 9.70
CA SER A 289 -3.08 -6.30 10.80
C SER A 289 -3.23 -4.87 11.35
N ALA A 290 -2.28 -3.98 11.10
CA ALA A 290 -2.38 -2.60 11.55
C ALA A 290 -3.42 -1.79 10.75
N LEU A 291 -3.82 -2.25 9.56
CA LEU A 291 -4.74 -1.52 8.69
C LEU A 291 -6.10 -1.27 9.34
N PHE A 292 -6.81 -2.31 9.76
CA PHE A 292 -8.12 -2.15 10.42
C PHE A 292 -8.01 -1.46 11.78
N LEU A 293 -6.93 -1.75 12.55
CA LEU A 293 -6.69 -1.11 13.84
C LEU A 293 -6.51 0.41 13.69
N SER A 294 -5.83 0.84 12.64
CA SER A 294 -5.64 2.26 12.31
C SER A 294 -6.94 2.96 11.99
N ALA A 295 -7.85 2.31 11.27
CA ALA A 295 -9.17 2.85 10.97
C ALA A 295 -9.99 3.13 12.25
N PHE A 296 -9.98 2.21 13.20
CA PHE A 296 -10.64 2.39 14.49
C PHE A 296 -9.96 3.47 15.34
N LYS A 297 -8.62 3.54 15.32
CA LYS A 297 -7.87 4.59 16.00
C LYS A 297 -8.17 5.99 15.44
N LEU A 298 -8.23 6.15 14.11
CA LEU A 298 -8.66 7.39 13.46
C LEU A 298 -10.11 7.74 13.82
N GLY A 299 -11.00 6.75 13.80
CA GLY A 299 -12.37 6.93 14.22
C GLY A 299 -12.50 7.45 15.64
N SER A 300 -11.61 7.03 16.54
CA SER A 300 -11.54 7.55 17.91
C SER A 300 -10.96 8.97 17.97
N ILE A 301 -9.91 9.28 17.18
CA ILE A 301 -9.32 10.64 17.13
C ILE A 301 -10.33 11.65 16.58
N TRP A 302 -11.09 11.28 15.57
CA TRP A 302 -12.04 12.15 14.90
C TRP A 302 -13.46 12.13 15.51
N ASP A 303 -13.69 11.35 16.57
CA ASP A 303 -15.01 11.04 17.11
C ASP A 303 -16.02 10.62 16.00
N ASN A 304 -15.51 9.90 15.01
CA ASN A 304 -16.28 9.48 13.83
C ASN A 304 -15.71 8.16 13.26
N LEU A 305 -16.23 7.03 13.75
CA LEU A 305 -15.79 5.70 13.30
C LEU A 305 -15.97 5.50 11.79
N ALA A 306 -17.08 6.00 11.23
CA ALA A 306 -17.32 5.86 9.80
C ALA A 306 -16.28 6.61 8.94
N ALA A 307 -15.81 7.78 9.39
CA ALA A 307 -14.71 8.50 8.74
C ALA A 307 -13.41 7.70 8.81
N GLY A 308 -13.07 7.15 9.97
CA GLY A 308 -11.89 6.29 10.13
C GLY A 308 -11.93 5.06 9.21
N ILE A 309 -13.06 4.35 9.15
CA ILE A 309 -13.24 3.18 8.27
C ILE A 309 -13.09 3.56 6.78
N LYS A 310 -13.57 4.72 6.37
CA LYS A 310 -13.43 5.16 4.96
C LYS A 310 -11.97 5.27 4.51
N THR A 311 -11.03 5.58 5.40
CA THR A 311 -9.60 5.71 5.03
C THR A 311 -8.97 4.41 4.55
N VAL A 312 -9.55 3.27 4.88
CA VAL A 312 -9.06 1.93 4.51
C VAL A 312 -10.06 1.17 3.61
N THR A 313 -11.15 1.80 3.19
CA THR A 313 -12.20 1.16 2.38
C THR A 313 -12.61 2.02 1.19
N LEU A 314 -13.50 3.00 1.40
CA LEU A 314 -14.09 3.81 0.34
C LEU A 314 -13.08 4.76 -0.31
N ASN A 315 -12.22 5.40 0.48
CA ASN A 315 -11.27 6.39 -0.04
C ASN A 315 -10.24 5.74 -0.97
N PRO A 316 -9.52 4.65 -0.59
CA PRO A 316 -8.62 3.97 -1.50
C PRO A 316 -9.35 3.36 -2.71
N ALA A 317 -10.54 2.79 -2.54
CA ALA A 317 -11.32 2.26 -3.65
C ALA A 317 -11.66 3.36 -4.68
N LYS A 318 -12.16 4.51 -4.23
CA LYS A 318 -12.47 5.64 -5.11
C LYS A 318 -11.24 6.22 -5.79
N ALA A 319 -10.15 6.39 -5.05
CA ALA A 319 -8.90 6.92 -5.56
C ALA A 319 -8.40 6.11 -6.76
N LEU A 320 -8.52 4.77 -6.72
CA LEU A 320 -8.10 3.85 -7.77
C LEU A 320 -9.21 3.49 -8.77
N GLY A 321 -10.37 4.17 -8.73
CA GLY A 321 -11.49 3.93 -9.63
C GLY A 321 -12.19 2.58 -9.45
N LEU A 322 -12.04 1.93 -8.29
CA LEU A 322 -12.73 0.69 -7.93
C LEU A 322 -14.15 1.01 -7.43
N LEU A 323 -15.05 1.30 -8.36
CA LEU A 323 -16.39 1.80 -8.04
C LEU A 323 -17.39 0.70 -7.60
N ASP A 324 -16.97 -0.55 -7.64
CA ASP A 324 -17.78 -1.72 -7.29
C ASP A 324 -17.63 -2.18 -5.83
N ARG A 325 -16.77 -1.54 -5.03
CA ARG A 325 -16.42 -1.94 -3.65
C ARG A 325 -16.13 -0.74 -2.74
N GLY A 326 -15.71 -1.00 -1.51
CA GLY A 326 -15.30 0.01 -0.52
C GLY A 326 -16.46 0.58 0.32
N ALA A 327 -17.69 0.14 0.11
CA ALA A 327 -18.84 0.55 0.91
C ALA A 327 -19.85 -0.60 1.05
N LEU A 328 -20.56 -0.64 2.18
CA LEU A 328 -21.77 -1.47 2.31
C LEU A 328 -22.93 -0.74 1.64
N LYS A 329 -23.19 -1.10 0.40
CA LYS A 329 -24.25 -0.48 -0.41
C LYS A 329 -24.81 -1.50 -1.41
N GLU A 330 -26.10 -1.46 -1.64
CA GLU A 330 -26.76 -2.29 -2.65
C GLU A 330 -26.08 -2.16 -4.02
N LYS A 331 -26.03 -3.27 -4.74
CA LYS A 331 -25.41 -3.47 -6.06
C LYS A 331 -23.88 -3.49 -6.06
N LEU A 332 -23.19 -3.11 -4.97
CA LEU A 332 -21.76 -3.27 -4.85
C LEU A 332 -21.39 -4.74 -4.53
N ARG A 333 -20.15 -5.08 -4.73
CA ARG A 333 -19.59 -6.39 -4.33
C ARG A 333 -19.84 -6.61 -2.83
N ALA A 334 -20.20 -7.83 -2.50
CA ALA A 334 -20.40 -8.25 -1.12
C ALA A 334 -19.04 -8.57 -0.46
N ASP A 335 -18.15 -7.56 -0.42
CA ASP A 335 -16.86 -7.61 0.26
C ASP A 335 -17.01 -6.89 1.61
N PHE A 336 -16.91 -7.63 2.70
CA PHE A 336 -17.06 -7.09 4.05
C PHE A 336 -16.38 -7.95 5.10
N CYS A 337 -16.14 -7.34 6.26
CA CYS A 337 -15.51 -7.98 7.41
C CYS A 337 -16.42 -7.90 8.63
N ARG A 338 -16.38 -8.94 9.44
CA ARG A 338 -16.95 -8.98 10.78
C ARG A 338 -15.85 -8.73 11.81
N ILE A 339 -15.97 -7.64 12.57
CA ILE A 339 -15.00 -7.20 13.58
C ILE A 339 -15.61 -7.34 14.96
N ALA A 340 -15.04 -8.22 15.77
CA ALA A 340 -15.43 -8.38 17.17
C ALA A 340 -14.63 -7.46 18.09
N THR A 341 -15.31 -7.01 19.16
CA THR A 341 -14.65 -6.31 20.27
C THR A 341 -14.76 -7.17 21.52
N HIS A 342 -13.64 -7.53 22.12
CA HIS A 342 -13.60 -8.22 23.39
C HIS A 342 -12.58 -7.57 24.33
N LYS A 343 -13.02 -7.05 25.47
CA LYS A 343 -12.13 -6.38 26.46
C LYS A 343 -11.22 -5.32 25.81
N ASN A 344 -11.77 -4.48 24.94
CA ASN A 344 -11.07 -3.45 24.16
C ASN A 344 -10.06 -3.99 23.12
N ILE A 345 -10.06 -5.29 22.85
CA ILE A 345 -9.27 -5.88 21.77
C ILE A 345 -10.18 -6.08 20.56
N LEU A 346 -9.81 -5.44 19.46
CA LEU A 346 -10.46 -5.61 18.18
C LEU A 346 -9.83 -6.77 17.42
N LYS A 347 -10.65 -7.63 16.82
CA LYS A 347 -10.18 -8.71 15.95
C LYS A 347 -11.13 -8.94 14.78
N VAL A 348 -10.59 -9.25 13.62
CA VAL A 348 -11.38 -9.78 12.50
C VAL A 348 -11.82 -11.20 12.87
N ARG A 349 -13.12 -11.47 12.82
CA ARG A 349 -13.67 -12.81 13.00
C ARG A 349 -13.86 -13.51 11.67
N GLU A 350 -14.33 -12.78 10.68
CA GLU A 350 -14.69 -13.32 9.39
C GLU A 350 -14.44 -12.28 8.30
N THR A 351 -13.97 -12.74 7.15
CA THR A 351 -13.79 -11.93 5.95
C THR A 351 -14.56 -12.56 4.81
N TYR A 352 -15.33 -11.74 4.11
CA TYR A 352 -16.15 -12.15 2.98
C TYR A 352 -15.71 -11.43 1.72
N VAL A 353 -15.56 -12.17 0.64
CA VAL A 353 -15.30 -11.67 -0.72
C VAL A 353 -16.39 -12.18 -1.64
N LYS A 354 -17.06 -11.29 -2.34
CA LYS A 354 -18.22 -11.62 -3.18
C LYS A 354 -19.29 -12.44 -2.44
N GLY A 355 -19.47 -12.17 -1.14
CA GLY A 355 -20.45 -12.84 -0.30
C GLY A 355 -20.04 -14.25 0.16
N GLN A 356 -18.88 -14.72 -0.18
CA GLN A 356 -18.32 -15.98 0.28
C GLN A 356 -17.32 -15.72 1.41
N ARG A 357 -17.40 -16.49 2.48
CA ARG A 357 -16.43 -16.43 3.56
C ARG A 357 -15.10 -17.01 3.10
N VAL A 358 -14.02 -16.22 3.21
CA VAL A 358 -12.67 -16.58 2.76
C VAL A 358 -11.67 -16.72 3.92
N ALA A 359 -12.00 -16.15 5.10
CA ALA A 359 -11.24 -16.31 6.33
C ALA A 359 -12.16 -16.20 7.57
#